data_256ae2ec5f0ff4ef5f03e3accad70ff5
#
_entry.id   256ae2ec5f0ff4ef5f03e3accad70ff5
#
_cell.length_a   1.000
_cell.length_b   1.000
_cell.length_c   1.000
_cell.angle_alpha   90.00
_cell.angle_beta   90.00
_cell.angle_gamma   90.00
#
_symmetry.space_group_name_H-M   'P 1'
#
loop_
_entity.id
_entity.type
_entity.pdbx_description
1 polymer ?
#
loop_
_entity_poly.entity_id
_entity_poly.type
_entity_poly.pdbx_seq_one_letter_code
_entity_poly.pdbx_strand_id
1 'polypeptide(L)'
;MEVKQIRAGCGVMIFNNKHELLLGLRNNDREKSDSELHEEGTWTMPGGNIEYGESFEEAGIREAKEEANLNISNLEVICVQTDKNEYAHYVSVGMLAHCYNGIPQVMEPDEIVKWEWFDINNLPKNIFSPSKKTIDCYLSHKFYIG
;
A
#
# COMPACT_ATOMS: atom_id res chain seq x y z
N MET A 1 0.10 13.96 -28.08
CA MET A 1 -0.95 12.99 -27.79
C MET A 1 -0.62 12.24 -26.52
N GLU A 2 -1.53 12.27 -25.57
CA GLU A 2 -1.35 11.55 -24.31
C GLU A 2 -1.64 10.07 -24.51
N VAL A 3 -0.72 9.21 -24.08
CA VAL A 3 -0.90 7.77 -24.14
C VAL A 3 -1.33 7.26 -22.77
N LYS A 4 -2.52 6.66 -22.72
CA LYS A 4 -3.02 6.05 -21.49
C LYS A 4 -2.44 4.65 -21.37
N GLN A 5 -1.89 4.33 -20.21
CA GLN A 5 -1.28 3.04 -19.93
C GLN A 5 -1.84 2.45 -18.66
N ILE A 6 -1.94 1.12 -18.64
CA ILE A 6 -2.20 0.38 -17.42
C ILE A 6 -0.88 0.28 -16.67
N ARG A 7 -0.89 0.61 -15.38
CA ARG A 7 0.29 0.53 -14.54
C ARG A 7 0.14 -0.58 -13.51
N ALA A 8 1.24 -0.99 -12.92
CA ALA A 8 1.27 -2.01 -11.89
C ALA A 8 1.75 -1.41 -10.57
N GLY A 9 1.00 -1.68 -9.53
CA GLY A 9 1.35 -1.25 -8.18
C GLY A 9 1.32 -2.40 -7.19
N CYS A 10 1.87 -2.18 -6.01
CA CYS A 10 1.83 -3.13 -4.91
C CYS A 10 1.56 -2.44 -3.59
N GLY A 11 1.04 -3.21 -2.63
CA GLY A 11 0.89 -2.79 -1.25
C GLY A 11 1.13 -3.97 -0.34
N VAL A 12 1.62 -3.70 0.86
CA VAL A 12 2.02 -4.76 1.79
C VAL A 12 1.34 -4.56 3.14
N MET A 13 0.63 -5.61 3.59
CA MET A 13 0.09 -5.65 4.94
C MET A 13 1.19 -6.07 5.90
N ILE A 14 1.45 -5.25 6.91
CA ILE A 14 2.45 -5.52 7.94
C ILE A 14 1.74 -5.46 9.29
N PHE A 15 1.77 -6.56 10.04
CA PHE A 15 1.18 -6.63 11.37
C PHE A 15 2.26 -6.67 12.44
N ASN A 16 2.02 -5.99 13.55
CA ASN A 16 2.87 -6.13 14.74
C ASN A 16 2.41 -7.33 15.58
N ASN A 17 3.07 -7.57 16.72
CA ASN A 17 2.77 -8.71 17.57
C ASN A 17 1.43 -8.60 18.32
N LYS A 18 0.77 -7.45 18.26
CA LYS A 18 -0.59 -7.24 18.78
C LYS A 18 -1.64 -7.40 17.68
N HIS A 19 -1.23 -7.86 16.51
CA HIS A 19 -2.09 -8.00 15.33
C HIS A 19 -2.71 -6.66 14.90
N GLU A 20 -1.94 -5.59 15.01
CA GLU A 20 -2.31 -4.28 14.49
C GLU A 20 -1.65 -4.05 13.13
N LEU A 21 -2.41 -3.47 12.22
CA LEU A 21 -1.98 -3.20 10.84
C LEU A 21 -1.34 -1.83 10.72
N LEU A 22 -0.22 -1.76 10.02
CA LEU A 22 0.46 -0.50 9.76
C LEU A 22 -0.20 0.26 8.62
N LEU A 23 -0.62 1.49 8.87
CA LEU A 23 -1.12 2.40 7.85
C LEU A 23 -0.44 3.76 7.99
N GLY A 24 -0.18 4.39 6.85
CA GLY A 24 0.36 5.73 6.77
C GLY A 24 -0.66 6.72 6.25
N LEU A 25 -0.70 7.91 6.82
CA LEU A 25 -1.59 8.98 6.38
C LEU A 25 -0.94 9.73 5.22
N ARG A 26 -1.56 9.64 4.04
CA ARG A 26 -1.11 10.35 2.85
C ARG A 26 -1.35 11.85 3.01
N ASN A 27 -0.41 12.64 2.50
CA ASN A 27 -0.52 14.08 2.52
C ASN A 27 -1.84 14.53 1.87
N ASN A 28 -2.49 15.51 2.48
CA ASN A 28 -3.76 16.04 1.97
C ASN A 28 -3.56 17.03 0.81
N ASP A 29 -2.33 17.38 0.48
CA ASP A 29 -1.98 18.22 -0.65
C ASP A 29 -1.76 17.34 -1.88
N ARG A 30 -2.61 17.50 -2.90
CA ARG A 30 -2.56 16.71 -4.13
C ARG A 30 -1.21 16.84 -4.86
N GLU A 31 -0.55 17.99 -4.76
CA GLU A 31 0.72 18.22 -5.43
C GLU A 31 1.87 17.48 -4.75
N LYS A 32 1.75 17.21 -3.45
CA LYS A 32 2.76 16.49 -2.66
C LYS A 32 2.53 14.99 -2.61
N SER A 33 1.26 14.57 -2.61
CA SER A 33 0.88 13.17 -2.55
C SER A 33 1.05 12.54 -3.94
N ASP A 34 2.08 11.72 -4.10
CA ASP A 34 2.53 11.21 -5.39
C ASP A 34 1.81 9.93 -5.81
N SER A 35 0.49 10.03 -6.01
CA SER A 35 -0.27 8.91 -6.56
C SER A 35 -1.07 9.39 -7.77
N GLU A 36 -0.96 8.65 -8.87
CA GLU A 36 -1.74 8.94 -10.08
C GLU A 36 -3.23 8.72 -9.88
N LEU A 37 -3.63 7.87 -8.93
CA LEU A 37 -5.03 7.68 -8.54
C LEU A 37 -5.56 8.87 -7.74
N HIS A 38 -4.67 9.67 -7.20
CA HIS A 38 -4.95 10.77 -6.29
C HIS A 38 -5.43 10.27 -4.92
N GLU A 39 -6.66 10.52 -4.50
CA GLU A 39 -7.18 10.12 -3.17
C GLU A 39 -6.31 10.64 -2.02
N GLU A 40 -5.90 11.90 -2.11
CA GLU A 40 -5.10 12.56 -1.07
C GLU A 40 -5.81 12.53 0.29
N GLY A 41 -5.02 12.49 1.36
CA GLY A 41 -5.55 12.47 2.72
C GLY A 41 -6.11 11.12 3.18
N THR A 42 -5.87 10.04 2.42
CA THR A 42 -6.31 8.70 2.79
C THR A 42 -5.19 7.93 3.47
N TRP A 43 -5.57 6.89 4.21
CA TRP A 43 -4.64 5.98 4.86
C TRP A 43 -4.24 4.86 3.90
N THR A 44 -2.96 4.54 3.82
CA THR A 44 -2.43 3.56 2.88
C THR A 44 -1.45 2.60 3.56
N MET A 45 -1.41 1.38 3.05
CA MET A 45 -0.33 0.44 3.37
C MET A 45 0.96 0.91 2.69
N PRO A 46 2.14 0.50 3.18
CA PRO A 46 3.37 0.69 2.42
C PRO A 46 3.24 0.08 1.02
N GLY A 47 3.65 0.80 0.00
CA GLY A 47 3.55 0.33 -1.37
C GLY A 47 3.78 1.44 -2.37
N GLY A 48 3.66 1.10 -3.63
CA GLY A 48 3.83 2.03 -4.74
C GLY A 48 3.97 1.30 -6.06
N ASN A 49 4.54 1.96 -7.04
CA ASN A 49 4.70 1.40 -8.37
C ASN A 49 5.75 0.28 -8.38
N ILE A 50 5.43 -0.79 -9.11
CA ILE A 50 6.41 -1.84 -9.40
C ILE A 50 7.31 -1.31 -10.51
N GLU A 51 8.62 -1.38 -10.32
CA GLU A 51 9.59 -0.90 -11.28
C GLU A 51 10.00 -2.01 -12.24
N TYR A 52 10.43 -1.62 -13.43
CA TYR A 52 10.88 -2.56 -14.45
C TYR A 52 11.97 -3.49 -13.90
N GLY A 53 11.76 -4.79 -14.06
CA GLY A 53 12.70 -5.81 -13.61
C GLY A 53 12.51 -6.29 -12.18
N GLU A 54 11.57 -5.71 -11.43
CA GLU A 54 11.27 -6.17 -10.07
C GLU A 54 10.23 -7.27 -10.04
N SER A 55 10.41 -8.24 -9.15
CA SER A 55 9.32 -9.11 -8.74
C SER A 55 8.36 -8.33 -7.83
N PHE A 56 7.18 -8.89 -7.57
CA PHE A 56 6.24 -8.28 -6.61
C PHE A 56 6.88 -8.12 -5.24
N GLU A 57 7.57 -9.16 -4.78
CA GLU A 57 8.22 -9.15 -3.47
C GLU A 57 9.33 -8.12 -3.39
N GLU A 58 10.15 -8.02 -4.43
CA GLU A 58 11.21 -7.01 -4.48
C GLU A 58 10.66 -5.59 -4.40
N ALA A 59 9.58 -5.32 -5.11
CA ALA A 59 8.93 -4.01 -5.08
C ALA A 59 8.39 -3.71 -3.67
N GLY A 60 7.73 -4.69 -3.03
CA GLY A 60 7.19 -4.52 -1.69
C GLY A 60 8.27 -4.26 -0.64
N ILE A 61 9.37 -5.00 -0.72
CA ILE A 61 10.51 -4.84 0.19
C ILE A 61 11.13 -3.45 0.02
N ARG A 62 11.33 -3.02 -1.22
CA ARG A 62 11.89 -1.69 -1.52
C ARG A 62 10.99 -0.58 -1.00
N GLU A 63 9.70 -0.66 -1.28
CA GLU A 63 8.75 0.38 -0.87
C GLU A 63 8.65 0.50 0.66
N ALA A 64 8.60 -0.61 1.38
CA ALA A 64 8.57 -0.59 2.84
C ALA A 64 9.83 0.07 3.42
N LYS A 65 10.97 -0.17 2.82
CA LYS A 65 12.23 0.45 3.24
C LYS A 65 12.25 1.95 2.94
N GLU A 66 11.85 2.34 1.73
CA GLU A 66 11.86 3.74 1.31
C GLU A 66 10.86 4.59 2.09
N GLU A 67 9.66 4.07 2.34
CA GLU A 67 8.58 4.86 2.92
C GLU A 67 8.54 4.83 4.44
N ALA A 68 8.88 3.70 5.06
CA ALA A 68 8.70 3.49 6.49
C ALA A 68 9.97 3.06 7.23
N ASN A 69 11.07 2.87 6.53
CA ASN A 69 12.35 2.38 7.06
C ASN A 69 12.21 1.01 7.76
N LEU A 70 11.36 0.15 7.21
CA LEU A 70 11.16 -1.20 7.72
C LEU A 70 11.84 -2.22 6.80
N ASN A 71 12.43 -3.24 7.42
CA ASN A 71 12.95 -4.40 6.70
C ASN A 71 11.92 -5.51 6.82
N ILE A 72 11.32 -5.88 5.68
CA ILE A 72 10.31 -6.93 5.64
C ILE A 72 10.81 -8.13 4.84
N SER A 73 10.28 -9.30 5.15
CA SER A 73 10.66 -10.54 4.46
C SER A 73 9.50 -11.53 4.51
N ASN A 74 9.68 -12.62 3.75
CA ASN A 74 8.69 -13.68 3.66
C ASN A 74 7.32 -13.13 3.25
N LEU A 75 7.26 -12.51 2.07
CA LEU A 75 6.05 -11.91 1.53
C LEU A 75 5.22 -12.94 0.78
N GLU A 76 3.92 -12.90 1.02
CA GLU A 76 2.96 -13.77 0.35
C GLU A 76 1.99 -12.90 -0.46
N VAL A 77 1.80 -13.20 -1.75
CA VAL A 77 0.79 -12.53 -2.57
C VAL A 77 -0.58 -13.06 -2.15
N ILE A 78 -1.44 -12.17 -1.66
CA ILE A 78 -2.77 -12.55 -1.17
C ILE A 78 -3.91 -11.94 -1.97
N CYS A 79 -3.61 -11.01 -2.88
CA CYS A 79 -4.65 -10.27 -3.59
C CYS A 79 -4.12 -9.73 -4.90
N VAL A 80 -4.93 -9.82 -5.95
CA VAL A 80 -4.71 -9.10 -7.21
C VAL A 80 -6.01 -8.42 -7.55
N GLN A 81 -5.94 -7.16 -7.99
CA GLN A 81 -7.15 -6.38 -8.25
C GLN A 81 -6.89 -5.27 -9.26
N THR A 82 -7.96 -4.71 -9.78
CA THR A 82 -7.90 -3.54 -10.64
C THR A 82 -8.41 -2.33 -9.87
N ASP A 83 -7.68 -1.22 -9.98
CA ASP A 83 -8.02 0.06 -9.38
C ASP A 83 -8.01 1.11 -10.46
N LYS A 84 -9.17 1.64 -10.80
CA LYS A 84 -9.28 2.63 -11.86
C LYS A 84 -10.27 3.72 -11.49
N ASN A 85 -9.94 4.92 -11.93
CA ASN A 85 -10.83 6.08 -11.84
C ASN A 85 -10.62 6.95 -13.08
N GLU A 86 -11.09 8.19 -13.05
CA GLU A 86 -10.93 9.10 -14.17
C GLU A 86 -9.47 9.49 -14.45
N TYR A 87 -8.55 9.26 -13.49
CA TYR A 87 -7.15 9.66 -13.60
C TYR A 87 -6.21 8.54 -14.02
N ALA A 88 -6.44 7.32 -13.56
CA ALA A 88 -5.48 6.22 -13.74
C ALA A 88 -6.14 4.85 -13.72
N HIS A 89 -5.42 3.87 -14.27
CA HIS A 89 -5.81 2.46 -14.27
C HIS A 89 -4.63 1.62 -13.79
N TYR A 90 -4.80 0.97 -12.65
CA TYR A 90 -3.78 0.14 -12.02
C TYR A 90 -4.20 -1.32 -11.94
N VAL A 91 -3.23 -2.21 -12.13
CA VAL A 91 -3.30 -3.59 -11.62
C VAL A 91 -2.49 -3.58 -10.33
N SER A 92 -3.14 -3.90 -9.23
CA SER A 92 -2.53 -3.82 -7.90
C SER A 92 -2.37 -5.20 -7.29
N VAL A 93 -1.19 -5.45 -6.74
CA VAL A 93 -0.86 -6.71 -6.06
C VAL A 93 -0.78 -6.42 -4.56
N GLY A 94 -1.62 -7.10 -3.79
CA GLY A 94 -1.60 -7.02 -2.34
C GLY A 94 -0.82 -8.18 -1.75
N MET A 95 0.05 -7.89 -0.80
CA MET A 95 0.90 -8.89 -0.16
C MET A 95 0.79 -8.81 1.36
N LEU A 96 1.09 -9.94 2.01
CA LEU A 96 1.22 -10.02 3.46
C LEU A 96 2.69 -10.31 3.78
N ALA A 97 3.30 -9.48 4.61
CA ALA A 97 4.65 -9.72 5.11
C ALA A 97 4.56 -10.52 6.41
N HIS A 98 5.16 -11.71 6.41
CA HIS A 98 5.17 -12.57 7.61
C HIS A 98 6.23 -12.17 8.61
N CYS A 99 7.23 -11.40 8.19
CA CYS A 99 8.33 -10.96 9.07
C CYS A 99 8.65 -9.50 8.80
N TYR A 100 8.92 -8.75 9.87
CA TYR A 100 9.46 -7.42 9.75
C TYR A 100 10.36 -7.11 10.94
N ASN A 101 11.25 -6.14 10.76
CA ASN A 101 11.97 -5.53 11.88
C ASN A 101 12.11 -4.02 11.64
N GLY A 102 12.39 -3.30 12.71
CA GLY A 102 12.48 -1.85 12.70
C GLY A 102 11.27 -1.19 13.34
N ILE A 103 11.34 0.11 13.43
CA ILE A 103 10.26 0.97 13.94
C ILE A 103 9.86 1.89 12.80
N PRO A 104 8.55 1.97 12.47
CA PRO A 104 8.10 2.83 11.37
C PRO A 104 8.56 4.27 11.55
N GLN A 105 9.12 4.84 10.49
CA GLN A 105 9.59 6.23 10.46
C GLN A 105 9.05 6.93 9.23
N VAL A 106 8.77 8.21 9.35
CA VAL A 106 8.37 9.04 8.20
C VAL A 106 9.64 9.35 7.40
N MET A 107 9.78 8.69 6.25
CA MET A 107 10.94 8.84 5.37
C MET A 107 10.68 9.81 4.21
N GLU A 108 9.41 9.94 3.81
CA GLU A 108 8.99 10.79 2.70
C GLU A 108 7.84 11.68 3.16
N PRO A 109 8.15 12.75 3.95
CA PRO A 109 7.11 13.53 4.62
C PRO A 109 6.16 14.28 3.67
N ASP A 110 6.57 14.52 2.42
CA ASP A 110 5.67 15.10 1.42
C ASP A 110 4.59 14.10 0.99
N GLU A 111 4.84 12.81 1.09
CA GLU A 111 3.88 11.77 0.69
C GLU A 111 3.11 11.22 1.87
N ILE A 112 3.82 10.78 2.91
CA ILE A 112 3.22 10.18 4.10
C ILE A 112 3.58 11.03 5.31
N VAL A 113 2.60 11.58 5.99
CA VAL A 113 2.83 12.53 7.08
C VAL A 113 3.01 11.82 8.43
N LYS A 114 2.48 10.61 8.59
CA LYS A 114 2.67 9.80 9.80
C LYS A 114 2.34 8.34 9.54
N TRP A 115 2.89 7.44 10.37
CA TRP A 115 2.57 6.02 10.40
C TRP A 115 1.92 5.68 11.74
N GLU A 116 0.85 4.85 11.71
CA GLU A 116 0.17 4.37 12.91
C GLU A 116 -0.20 2.89 12.78
N TRP A 117 -0.26 2.23 13.92
CA TRP A 117 -0.75 0.86 14.03
C TRP A 117 -2.23 0.89 14.38
N PHE A 118 -3.03 0.12 13.65
CA PHE A 118 -4.48 0.06 13.83
C PHE A 118 -4.92 -1.35 14.12
N ASP A 119 -5.83 -1.51 15.11
CA ASP A 119 -6.54 -2.75 15.30
C ASP A 119 -7.28 -3.09 14.00
N ILE A 120 -7.12 -4.33 13.50
CA ILE A 120 -7.74 -4.75 12.23
C ILE A 120 -9.27 -4.66 12.29
N ASN A 121 -9.86 -4.67 13.48
CA ASN A 121 -11.29 -4.54 13.67
C ASN A 121 -11.75 -3.11 13.90
N ASN A 122 -10.83 -2.15 13.92
CA ASN A 122 -11.13 -0.74 14.15
C ASN A 122 -10.25 0.16 13.26
N LEU A 123 -10.39 -0.04 11.97
CA LEU A 123 -9.62 0.70 10.97
C LEU A 123 -10.21 2.09 10.74
N PRO A 124 -9.41 3.05 10.27
CA PRO A 124 -9.94 4.36 9.88
C PRO A 124 -10.89 4.23 8.70
N LYS A 125 -11.75 5.22 8.49
CA LYS A 125 -12.79 5.15 7.45
C LYS A 125 -12.26 5.44 6.05
N ASN A 126 -11.33 6.37 5.92
CA ASN A 126 -10.85 6.86 4.63
C ASN A 126 -9.56 6.14 4.23
N ILE A 127 -9.69 4.91 3.79
CA ILE A 127 -8.56 4.10 3.35
C ILE A 127 -8.39 4.24 1.83
N PHE A 128 -7.16 4.38 1.39
CA PHE A 128 -6.77 4.41 -0.03
C PHE A 128 -7.30 3.16 -0.74
N SER A 129 -7.92 3.34 -1.90
CA SER A 129 -8.68 2.27 -2.58
C SER A 129 -7.92 0.95 -2.76
N PRO A 130 -6.68 0.94 -3.27
CA PRO A 130 -5.93 -0.33 -3.39
C PRO A 130 -5.69 -1.02 -2.06
N SER A 131 -5.40 -0.25 -1.01
CA SER A 131 -5.20 -0.78 0.33
C SER A 131 -6.50 -1.36 0.89
N LYS A 132 -7.62 -0.66 0.70
CA LYS A 132 -8.93 -1.14 1.15
C LYS A 132 -9.29 -2.48 0.54
N LYS A 133 -9.07 -2.62 -0.76
CA LYS A 133 -9.35 -3.89 -1.47
C LYS A 133 -8.48 -5.03 -0.97
N THR A 134 -7.20 -4.77 -0.74
CA THR A 134 -6.29 -5.79 -0.18
C THR A 134 -6.73 -6.22 1.21
N ILE A 135 -7.11 -5.27 2.07
CA ILE A 135 -7.63 -5.58 3.40
C ILE A 135 -8.90 -6.42 3.30
N ASP A 136 -9.81 -6.06 2.39
CA ASP A 136 -11.05 -6.81 2.18
C ASP A 136 -10.77 -8.23 1.68
N CYS A 137 -9.80 -8.42 0.81
CA CYS A 137 -9.35 -9.74 0.37
C CYS A 137 -8.82 -10.57 1.55
N TYR A 138 -7.99 -9.96 2.39
CA TYR A 138 -7.44 -10.61 3.57
C TYR A 138 -8.54 -11.07 4.52
N LEU A 139 -9.49 -10.19 4.82
CA LEU A 139 -10.57 -10.49 5.76
C LEU A 139 -11.58 -11.51 5.23
N SER A 140 -11.83 -11.51 3.92
CA SER A 140 -12.80 -12.42 3.31
C SER A 140 -12.18 -13.71 2.76
N HIS A 141 -10.86 -13.84 2.82
CA HIS A 141 -10.10 -14.97 2.26
C HIS A 141 -10.36 -15.15 0.76
N LYS A 142 -10.50 -14.05 0.04
CA LYS A 142 -10.65 -14.04 -1.41
C LYS A 142 -9.41 -13.42 -2.03
N PHE A 143 -9.01 -13.96 -3.18
CA PHE A 143 -7.84 -13.46 -3.91
C PHE A 143 -8.19 -12.28 -4.81
N TYR A 144 -9.43 -12.21 -5.26
CA TYR A 144 -9.91 -11.17 -6.17
C TYR A 144 -11.35 -10.81 -5.86
N ILE A 145 -11.62 -9.53 -5.67
CA ILE A 145 -12.97 -9.03 -5.40
C ILE A 145 -13.44 -7.98 -6.42
N GLY A 146 -12.61 -7.67 -7.41
CA GLY A 146 -12.96 -6.72 -8.47
C GLY A 146 -12.53 -5.25 -8.22
#